data_68135b51f0607ae99835c071acf470ef
#
_entry.id   68135b51f0607ae99835c071acf470ef
#
_cell.length_a   1.000
_cell.length_b   1.000
_cell.length_c   1.000
_cell.angle_alpha   90.00
_cell.angle_beta   90.00
_cell.angle_gamma   90.00
#
_symmetry.space_group_name_H-M   'P 1'
#
loop_
_entity.id
_entity.type
_entity.pdbx_description
1 polymer ?
#
loop_
_entity_poly.entity_id
_entity_poly.type
_entity_poly.pdbx_seq_one_letter_code
_entity_poly.pdbx_strand_id
1 'polypeptide(L)'
;MGEINVRKLSGSSDKIEYIDQLVGDIEALDKMLKTGRFEKTPIRIGAEQEFCLVDESWNPSNKADDVLKELNDPHFTNELTRYNLEINMEPYVLEGSCFSELHAQLNDLLLKAKEAAEK
;
A
#
# COMPACT_ATOMS: atom_id res chain seq x y z
N MET A 1 0.51 2.79 1.21
CA MET A 1 1.90 2.41 1.52
C MET A 1 2.72 3.66 1.83
N GLY A 2 3.17 3.81 3.03
CA GLY A 2 4.00 4.93 3.52
C GLY A 2 3.76 5.15 5.00
N GLU A 3 4.78 5.58 5.72
CA GLU A 3 4.61 5.98 7.12
C GLU A 3 4.00 7.38 7.16
N ILE A 4 2.91 7.53 7.92
CA ILE A 4 2.21 8.81 8.10
C ILE A 4 3.01 9.79 9.00
N ASN A 5 4.12 9.36 9.56
CA ASN A 5 4.98 10.14 10.45
C ASN A 5 5.85 11.14 9.68
N VAL A 6 5.22 12.10 9.02
CA VAL A 6 5.91 13.17 8.32
C VAL A 6 6.17 14.34 9.28
N ARG A 7 7.45 14.59 9.59
CA ARG A 7 7.87 15.79 10.32
C ARG A 7 7.97 16.98 9.37
N LYS A 8 7.33 18.09 9.72
CA LYS A 8 7.48 19.33 8.95
C LYS A 8 8.93 19.83 9.09
N LEU A 9 9.60 20.02 7.97
CA LEU A 9 10.94 20.63 7.95
C LEU A 9 10.84 22.11 8.33
N SER A 10 11.43 22.51 9.44
CA SER A 10 11.28 23.84 10.01
C SER A 10 12.53 24.71 9.99
N GLY A 11 13.69 24.16 9.65
CA GLY A 11 14.97 24.88 9.67
C GLY A 11 15.93 24.51 8.55
N SER A 12 17.03 25.25 8.46
CA SER A 12 18.10 24.98 7.48
C SER A 12 18.79 23.64 7.76
N SER A 13 18.95 23.27 9.03
CA SER A 13 19.53 21.99 9.45
C SER A 13 18.68 20.80 9.00
N ASP A 14 17.35 20.89 9.13
CA ASP A 14 16.44 19.82 8.69
C ASP A 14 16.51 19.62 7.18
N LYS A 15 16.68 20.72 6.43
CA LYS A 15 16.82 20.64 4.96
C LYS A 15 18.14 20.00 4.54
N ILE A 16 19.24 20.29 5.26
CA ILE A 16 20.54 19.66 5.01
C ILE A 16 20.46 18.17 5.29
N GLU A 17 19.92 17.78 6.44
CA GLU A 17 19.74 16.38 6.81
C GLU A 17 18.89 15.63 5.76
N TYR A 18 17.80 16.24 5.30
CA TYR A 18 16.96 15.66 4.24
C TYR A 18 17.74 15.46 2.92
N ILE A 19 18.54 16.47 2.52
CA ILE A 19 19.34 16.36 1.30
C ILE A 19 20.42 15.28 1.44
N ASP A 20 21.09 15.19 2.59
CA ASP A 20 22.11 14.17 2.84
C ASP A 20 21.51 12.76 2.79
N GLN A 21 20.31 12.55 3.36
CA GLN A 21 19.59 11.28 3.25
C GLN A 21 19.20 10.98 1.81
N LEU A 22 18.66 11.95 1.08
CA LEU A 22 18.29 11.79 -0.33
C LEU A 22 19.49 11.40 -1.21
N VAL A 23 20.65 12.03 -0.98
CA VAL A 23 21.89 11.67 -1.70
C VAL A 23 22.30 10.24 -1.36
N GLY A 24 22.24 9.86 -0.08
CA GLY A 24 22.49 8.49 0.35
C GLY A 24 21.57 7.45 -0.30
N ASP A 25 20.28 7.76 -0.43
CA ASP A 25 19.30 6.91 -1.10
C ASP A 25 19.59 6.75 -2.60
N ILE A 26 19.99 7.85 -3.27
CA ILE A 26 20.40 7.82 -4.68
C ILE A 26 21.65 6.96 -4.88
N GLU A 27 22.64 7.09 -4.00
CA GLU A 27 23.85 6.25 -4.04
C GLU A 27 23.55 4.78 -3.79
N ALA A 28 22.62 4.49 -2.85
CA ALA A 28 22.16 3.14 -2.58
C ALA A 28 21.46 2.54 -3.80
N LEU A 29 20.57 3.29 -4.45
CA LEU A 29 19.88 2.88 -5.67
C LEU A 29 20.87 2.60 -6.82
N ASP A 30 21.83 3.49 -7.04
CA ASP A 30 22.88 3.31 -8.04
C ASP A 30 23.69 2.01 -7.78
N LYS A 31 24.04 1.77 -6.52
CA LYS A 31 24.73 0.55 -6.12
C LYS A 31 23.87 -0.69 -6.34
N MET A 32 22.58 -0.64 -6.02
CA MET A 32 21.65 -1.76 -6.25
C MET A 32 21.54 -2.09 -7.74
N LEU A 33 21.45 -1.07 -8.59
CA LEU A 33 21.42 -1.24 -10.05
C LEU A 33 22.71 -1.87 -10.57
N LYS A 34 23.87 -1.35 -10.16
CA LYS A 34 25.21 -1.84 -10.59
C LYS A 34 25.49 -3.26 -10.12
N THR A 35 24.98 -3.64 -8.95
CA THR A 35 25.21 -4.97 -8.37
C THR A 35 24.11 -5.99 -8.69
N GLY A 36 23.10 -5.60 -9.48
CA GLY A 36 22.02 -6.50 -9.91
C GLY A 36 21.12 -6.97 -8.77
N ARG A 37 20.83 -6.09 -7.78
CA ARG A 37 20.00 -6.41 -6.63
C ARG A 37 18.50 -6.46 -6.94
N PHE A 38 18.10 -6.04 -8.14
CA PHE A 38 16.72 -6.13 -8.57
C PHE A 38 16.43 -7.50 -9.17
N GLU A 39 15.27 -8.04 -8.81
CA GLU A 39 14.77 -9.28 -9.39
C GLU A 39 14.58 -9.11 -10.90
N LYS A 40 15.08 -10.06 -11.67
CA LYS A 40 14.94 -10.07 -13.14
C LYS A 40 14.08 -11.23 -13.62
N THR A 41 14.10 -12.32 -12.88
CA THR A 41 13.34 -13.55 -13.17
C THR A 41 13.01 -14.28 -11.86
N PRO A 42 11.79 -14.81 -11.73
CA PRO A 42 10.68 -14.66 -12.67
C PRO A 42 10.13 -13.24 -12.70
N ILE A 43 9.52 -12.82 -13.82
CA ILE A 43 8.75 -11.56 -13.85
C ILE A 43 7.49 -11.78 -13.02
N ARG A 44 7.24 -10.87 -12.07
CA ARG A 44 6.04 -10.92 -11.22
C ARG A 44 5.15 -9.71 -11.47
N ILE A 45 3.87 -9.89 -11.24
CA ILE A 45 2.85 -8.85 -11.25
C ILE A 45 2.18 -8.80 -9.89
N GLY A 46 2.09 -7.61 -9.29
CA GLY A 46 1.26 -7.31 -8.14
C GLY A 46 0.10 -6.42 -8.56
N ALA A 47 -0.89 -6.28 -7.71
CA ALA A 47 -1.99 -5.37 -7.90
C ALA A 47 -2.45 -4.80 -6.56
N GLU A 48 -2.98 -3.58 -6.60
CA GLU A 48 -3.54 -2.86 -5.47
C GLU A 48 -4.95 -2.41 -5.85
N GLN A 49 -5.83 -2.30 -4.88
CA GLN A 49 -7.18 -1.79 -5.07
C GLN A 49 -7.54 -0.85 -3.94
N GLU A 50 -7.81 0.41 -4.27
CA GLU A 50 -8.33 1.41 -3.34
C GLU A 50 -9.86 1.44 -3.37
N PHE A 51 -10.48 1.74 -2.23
CA PHE A 51 -11.91 1.94 -2.10
C PHE A 51 -12.24 2.86 -0.92
N CYS A 52 -13.44 3.45 -0.98
CA CYS A 52 -13.92 4.37 0.04
C CYS A 52 -15.01 3.71 0.89
N LEU A 53 -14.93 3.92 2.20
CA LEU A 53 -16.01 3.62 3.12
C LEU A 53 -17.08 4.72 3.04
N VAL A 54 -18.33 4.33 3.00
CA VAL A 54 -19.49 5.23 2.96
C VAL A 54 -20.53 4.83 4.01
N ASP A 55 -21.29 5.81 4.49
CA ASP A 55 -22.44 5.57 5.35
C ASP A 55 -23.71 5.19 4.54
N GLU A 56 -24.83 4.94 5.22
CA GLU A 56 -26.13 4.60 4.60
C GLU A 56 -26.66 5.68 3.65
N SER A 57 -26.19 6.92 3.78
CA SER A 57 -26.53 8.05 2.93
C SER A 57 -25.50 8.29 1.81
N TRP A 58 -24.56 7.38 1.62
CA TRP A 58 -23.46 7.45 0.64
C TRP A 58 -22.46 8.60 0.89
N ASN A 59 -22.38 9.12 2.12
CA ASN A 59 -21.34 10.07 2.48
C ASN A 59 -20.07 9.32 2.93
N PRO A 60 -18.88 9.93 2.75
CA PRO A 60 -17.62 9.33 3.24
C PRO A 60 -17.67 9.05 4.75
N SER A 61 -17.34 7.83 5.14
CA SER A 61 -17.34 7.38 6.55
C SER A 61 -15.93 7.26 7.09
N ASN A 62 -15.56 8.11 8.05
CA ASN A 62 -14.22 8.17 8.65
C ASN A 62 -13.96 6.97 9.61
N LYS A 63 -14.16 5.75 9.14
CA LYS A 63 -14.08 4.50 9.91
C LYS A 63 -12.95 3.55 9.47
N ALA A 64 -12.03 4.01 8.63
CA ALA A 64 -10.95 3.16 8.11
C ALA A 64 -10.15 2.48 9.22
N ASP A 65 -9.78 3.20 10.29
CA ASP A 65 -9.02 2.64 11.40
C ASP A 65 -9.80 1.55 12.17
N ASP A 66 -11.11 1.70 12.29
CA ASP A 66 -11.95 0.72 12.99
C ASP A 66 -12.12 -0.55 12.14
N VAL A 67 -12.35 -0.38 10.84
CA VAL A 67 -12.43 -1.51 9.89
C VAL A 67 -11.10 -2.25 9.81
N LEU A 68 -9.97 -1.56 9.76
CA LEU A 68 -8.64 -2.18 9.76
C LEU A 68 -8.36 -3.00 11.03
N LYS A 69 -8.80 -2.51 12.20
CA LYS A 69 -8.69 -3.29 13.45
C LYS A 69 -9.53 -4.56 13.43
N GLU A 70 -10.73 -4.47 12.85
CA GLU A 70 -11.62 -5.63 12.71
C GLU A 70 -11.05 -6.65 11.72
N LEU A 71 -10.52 -6.19 10.58
CA LEU A 71 -9.89 -7.03 9.57
C LEU A 71 -8.67 -7.77 10.12
N ASN A 72 -7.78 -7.07 10.83
CA ASN A 72 -6.51 -7.58 11.34
C ASN A 72 -5.76 -8.46 10.31
N ASP A 73 -5.75 -8.03 9.06
CA ASP A 73 -5.20 -8.74 7.90
C ASP A 73 -4.18 -7.83 7.20
N PRO A 74 -2.91 -8.27 7.01
CA PRO A 74 -1.84 -7.44 6.47
C PRO A 74 -2.02 -6.99 5.01
N HIS A 75 -2.98 -7.59 4.29
CA HIS A 75 -3.32 -7.14 2.94
C HIS A 75 -4.02 -5.78 2.92
N PHE A 76 -4.52 -5.30 4.07
CA PHE A 76 -5.23 -4.03 4.14
C PHE A 76 -4.40 -2.95 4.81
N THR A 77 -4.44 -1.76 4.24
CA THR A 77 -3.82 -0.57 4.81
C THR A 77 -4.73 0.65 4.65
N ASN A 78 -4.47 1.67 5.44
CA ASN A 78 -5.11 2.96 5.26
C ASN A 78 -4.42 3.75 4.15
N GLU A 79 -5.17 4.64 3.53
CA GLU A 79 -4.69 5.63 2.58
C GLU A 79 -4.73 7.05 3.17
N LEU A 80 -4.58 8.07 2.32
CA LEU A 80 -4.44 9.47 2.74
C LEU A 80 -5.63 10.00 3.55
N THR A 81 -6.82 9.43 3.35
CA THR A 81 -8.02 9.87 4.04
C THR A 81 -8.49 8.84 5.06
N ARG A 82 -9.29 9.29 6.05
CA ARG A 82 -9.83 8.40 7.10
C ARG A 82 -10.97 7.49 6.63
N TYR A 83 -11.34 7.59 5.37
CA TYR A 83 -12.39 6.78 4.75
C TYR A 83 -11.88 5.95 3.57
N ASN A 84 -10.59 6.03 3.25
CA ASN A 84 -9.98 5.21 2.21
C ASN A 84 -9.25 4.03 2.83
N LEU A 85 -9.44 2.89 2.19
CA LEU A 85 -8.69 1.65 2.42
C LEU A 85 -8.06 1.19 1.12
N GLU A 86 -6.94 0.51 1.24
CA GLU A 86 -6.23 -0.13 0.14
C GLU A 86 -6.07 -1.62 0.42
N ILE A 87 -6.26 -2.42 -0.62
CA ILE A 87 -5.90 -3.84 -0.65
C ILE A 87 -4.59 -3.98 -1.40
N ASN A 88 -3.59 -4.56 -0.75
CA ASN A 88 -2.32 -4.95 -1.36
C ASN A 88 -2.33 -6.46 -1.61
N MET A 89 -2.41 -6.86 -2.87
CA MET A 89 -2.46 -8.27 -3.25
C MET A 89 -1.06 -8.89 -3.31
N GLU A 90 -0.98 -10.20 -3.05
CA GLU A 90 0.26 -10.93 -3.23
C GLU A 90 0.70 -10.93 -4.70
N PRO A 91 2.01 -10.77 -4.98
CA PRO A 91 2.50 -10.79 -6.35
C PRO A 91 2.57 -12.22 -6.89
N TYR A 92 2.02 -12.41 -8.09
CA TYR A 92 2.07 -13.67 -8.84
C TYR A 92 3.13 -13.63 -9.94
N VAL A 93 3.68 -14.79 -10.30
CA VAL A 93 4.50 -14.92 -11.52
C VAL A 93 3.62 -14.62 -12.72
N LEU A 94 4.12 -13.76 -13.62
CA LEU A 94 3.37 -13.31 -14.81
C LEU A 94 3.36 -14.42 -15.86
N GLU A 95 2.61 -15.48 -15.61
CA GLU A 95 2.41 -16.61 -16.50
C GLU A 95 1.08 -17.32 -16.25
N GLY A 96 0.66 -18.16 -17.18
CA GLY A 96 -0.51 -19.03 -17.00
C GLY A 96 -1.78 -18.29 -16.60
N SER A 97 -2.32 -18.65 -15.42
CA SER A 97 -3.59 -18.16 -14.86
C SER A 97 -3.45 -16.97 -13.92
N CYS A 98 -2.28 -16.30 -13.86
CA CYS A 98 -1.98 -15.26 -12.85
C CYS A 98 -3.07 -14.17 -12.71
N PHE A 99 -3.69 -13.72 -13.81
CA PHE A 99 -4.77 -12.73 -13.74
C PHE A 99 -6.06 -13.30 -13.13
N SER A 100 -6.36 -14.58 -13.39
CA SER A 100 -7.51 -15.25 -12.77
C SER A 100 -7.28 -15.44 -11.28
N GLU A 101 -6.06 -15.73 -10.87
CA GLU A 101 -5.64 -15.88 -9.47
C GLU A 101 -5.70 -14.53 -8.74
N LEU A 102 -5.17 -13.45 -9.34
CA LEU A 102 -5.31 -12.09 -8.83
C LEU A 102 -6.77 -11.68 -8.66
N HIS A 103 -7.62 -11.97 -9.66
CA HIS A 103 -9.04 -11.67 -9.60
C HIS A 103 -9.75 -12.45 -8.48
N ALA A 104 -9.41 -13.72 -8.29
CA ALA A 104 -9.96 -14.52 -7.19
C ALA A 104 -9.54 -13.95 -5.82
N GLN A 105 -8.25 -13.64 -5.64
CA GLN A 105 -7.74 -13.03 -4.41
C GLN A 105 -8.42 -11.69 -4.13
N LEU A 106 -8.56 -10.82 -5.14
CA LEU A 106 -9.26 -9.53 -4.98
C LEU A 106 -10.69 -9.72 -4.50
N ASN A 107 -11.45 -10.65 -5.10
CA ASN A 107 -12.82 -10.90 -4.70
C ASN A 107 -12.91 -11.39 -3.24
N ASP A 108 -12.02 -12.28 -2.82
CA ASP A 108 -11.99 -12.79 -1.44
C ASP A 108 -11.66 -11.67 -0.44
N LEU A 109 -10.69 -10.79 -0.77
CA LEU A 109 -10.33 -9.67 0.07
C LEU A 109 -11.44 -8.60 0.13
N LEU A 110 -12.10 -8.29 -1.00
CA LEU A 110 -13.25 -7.38 -1.02
C LEU A 110 -14.42 -7.90 -0.18
N LEU A 111 -14.67 -9.20 -0.21
CA LEU A 111 -15.72 -9.80 0.63
C LEU A 111 -15.39 -9.64 2.12
N LYS A 112 -14.15 -9.91 2.54
CA LYS A 112 -13.70 -9.68 3.90
C LYS A 112 -13.85 -8.21 4.32
N ALA A 113 -13.45 -7.27 3.45
CA ALA A 113 -13.57 -5.84 3.72
C ALA A 113 -15.03 -5.43 3.93
N LYS A 114 -15.93 -5.94 3.09
CA LYS A 114 -17.37 -5.71 3.19
C LYS A 114 -17.92 -6.23 4.53
N GLU A 115 -17.62 -7.48 4.88
CA GLU A 115 -18.07 -8.09 6.15
C GLU A 115 -17.56 -7.32 7.39
N ALA A 116 -16.34 -6.80 7.34
CA ALA A 116 -15.78 -5.99 8.43
C ALA A 116 -16.43 -4.60 8.51
N ALA A 117 -16.78 -3.99 7.36
CA ALA A 117 -17.41 -2.67 7.32
C ALA A 117 -18.89 -2.68 7.72
N GLU A 118 -19.58 -3.82 7.62
CA GLU A 118 -20.99 -4.01 8.00
C GLU A 118 -21.19 -4.23 9.52
N LYS A 119 -20.11 -4.40 10.31
CA LYS A 119 -20.16 -4.54 11.78
C LYS A 119 -20.11 -3.20 12.49
#